data_111fcb5836aa7afe13c40acc09a0cd0a
#
_entry.id   111fcb5836aa7afe13c40acc09a0cd0a
#
_cell.length_a   1.000
_cell.length_b   1.000
_cell.length_c   1.000
_cell.angle_alpha   90.00
_cell.angle_beta   90.00
_cell.angle_gamma   90.00
#
_symmetry.space_group_name_H-M   'P 1'
#
loop_
_entity.id
_entity.type
_entity.pdbx_description
1 polymer ?
#
loop_
_entity_poly.entity_id
_entity_poly.type
_entity_poly.pdbx_seq_one_letter_code
_entity_poly.pdbx_strand_id
1 'polypeptide(L)' 'MFWKKKKAKRSFDRENLKAVIRASICTGEQVAGFKDIRTGKFSEVMLISTNSDMDEFLELYDLKESEVTIEY' A
#
# COMPACT_ATOMS: atom_id res chain seq x y z
N MET A 1 -23.89 -1.79 -20.77
CA MET A 1 -23.38 -1.70 -20.33
C MET A 1 -22.63 -1.72 -19.87
N PHE A 2 -22.17 -1.59 -19.73
CA PHE A 2 -21.40 -1.77 -19.27
C PHE A 2 -20.76 -1.32 -18.77
N TRP A 3 -20.66 -1.40 -18.36
CA TRP A 3 -19.80 -0.89 -17.97
C TRP A 3 -18.93 -1.43 -17.15
N LYS A 4 -17.86 -1.14 -17.25
CA LYS A 4 -16.94 -1.63 -16.48
C LYS A 4 -17.04 -1.14 -15.11
N LYS A 5 -16.98 -2.01 -14.18
CA LYS A 5 -17.07 -1.63 -12.88
C LYS A 5 -15.80 -1.12 -12.35
N LYS A 6 -15.76 0.01 -11.71
CA LYS A 6 -14.58 0.46 -11.08
C LYS A 6 -14.32 -0.32 -9.84
N LYS A 7 -13.07 -0.51 -9.50
CA LYS A 7 -12.72 -1.09 -8.24
C LYS A 7 -13.15 -0.17 -7.14
N ALA A 8 -13.74 -0.70 -6.10
CA ALA A 8 -14.12 0.09 -4.96
C ALA A 8 -12.87 0.54 -4.24
N LYS A 9 -12.78 1.81 -3.93
CA LYS A 9 -11.65 2.31 -3.18
C LYS A 9 -11.85 2.01 -1.70
N ARG A 10 -10.79 1.61 -1.06
CA ARG A 10 -10.81 1.34 0.36
C ARG A 10 -10.35 2.57 1.11
N SER A 11 -10.78 2.69 2.35
CA SER A 11 -10.35 3.80 3.17
C SER A 11 -9.56 3.28 4.35
N PHE A 12 -8.73 4.14 4.91
CA PHE A 12 -7.96 3.79 6.07
C PHE A 12 -7.80 5.04 6.94
N ASP A 13 -7.38 4.82 8.17
CA ASP A 13 -7.24 5.90 9.14
C ASP A 13 -5.93 6.64 8.89
N ARG A 14 -6.00 7.75 8.15
CA ARG A 14 -4.81 8.51 7.78
C ARG A 14 -4.15 9.18 8.97
N GLU A 15 -4.84 9.31 10.07
CA GLU A 15 -4.30 9.93 11.27
C GLU A 15 -3.44 8.97 12.07
N ASN A 16 -3.82 7.71 12.08
CA ASN A 16 -3.13 6.71 12.90
C ASN A 16 -2.31 5.72 12.11
N LEU A 17 -2.55 5.64 10.80
CA LEU A 17 -1.85 4.69 9.95
C LEU A 17 -1.15 5.43 8.83
N LYS A 18 -0.04 4.87 8.37
CA LYS A 18 0.61 5.41 7.20
C LYS A 18 0.92 4.27 6.25
N ALA A 19 0.88 4.57 4.97
CA ALA A 19 1.16 3.58 3.94
C ALA A 19 2.66 3.34 3.87
N VAL A 20 3.05 2.08 3.93
CA VAL A 20 4.46 1.70 3.93
C VAL A 20 4.66 0.53 2.99
N ILE A 21 5.75 0.59 2.23
CA ILE A 21 6.20 -0.55 1.43
C ILE A 21 7.44 -1.07 2.12
N ARG A 22 7.39 -2.30 2.59
CA ARG A 22 8.56 -2.92 3.19
C ARG A 22 9.29 -3.72 2.13
N ALA A 23 10.53 -3.35 1.88
CA ALA A 23 11.34 -4.00 0.87
C ALA A 23 12.39 -4.86 1.54
N SER A 24 12.52 -6.09 1.08
CA SER A 24 13.53 -7.00 1.58
C SER A 24 14.78 -6.87 0.72
N ILE A 25 15.89 -6.54 1.33
CA ILE A 25 17.13 -6.41 0.60
C ILE A 25 17.61 -7.76 0.11
N CYS A 26 17.39 -8.78 0.89
CA CYS A 26 17.91 -10.12 0.57
C CYS A 26 17.14 -10.81 -0.55
N THR A 27 15.83 -10.69 -0.54
CA THR A 27 15.01 -11.39 -1.51
C THR A 27 14.47 -10.49 -2.61
N GLY A 28 14.53 -9.19 -2.40
CA GLY A 28 13.98 -8.24 -3.36
C GLY A 28 12.47 -8.14 -3.33
N GLU A 29 11.83 -8.83 -2.38
CA GLU A 29 10.38 -8.77 -2.26
C GLU A 29 9.95 -7.47 -1.62
N GLN A 30 8.79 -6.99 -2.04
CA GLN A 30 8.22 -5.78 -1.47
C GLN A 30 6.80 -6.09 -1.03
N VAL A 31 6.44 -5.62 0.14
CA VAL A 31 5.12 -5.84 0.71
C VAL A 31 4.52 -4.50 1.06
N ALA A 32 3.32 -4.25 0.54
CA ALA A 32 2.60 -3.01 0.82
C ALA A 32 1.66 -3.21 1.98
N GLY A 33 1.56 -2.22 2.83
CA GLY A 33 0.65 -2.29 3.96
C GLY A 33 0.59 -0.98 4.69
N PHE A 34 0.08 -1.03 5.90
CA PHE A 34 -0.07 0.15 6.73
C PHE A 34 0.61 -0.07 8.06
N LYS A 35 1.26 0.95 8.55
CA LYS A 35 1.93 0.91 9.82
C LYS A 35 1.20 1.82 10.80
N ASP A 36 0.92 1.28 11.97
CA ASP A 36 0.28 2.07 13.04
C ASP A 36 1.33 3.01 13.59
N ILE A 37 1.08 4.29 13.48
CA ILE A 37 2.03 5.31 13.90
C ILE A 37 2.27 5.26 15.40
N ARG A 38 1.26 4.88 16.16
CA ARG A 38 1.36 4.87 17.62
C ARG A 38 2.11 3.65 18.15
N THR A 39 1.87 2.49 17.57
CA THR A 39 2.47 1.25 18.07
C THR A 39 3.62 0.76 17.22
N GLY A 40 3.74 1.25 16.00
CA GLY A 40 4.73 0.78 15.06
C GLY A 40 4.40 -0.55 14.42
N LYS A 41 3.19 -1.02 14.62
CA LYS A 41 2.79 -2.31 14.09
C LYS A 41 2.46 -2.22 12.62
N PHE A 42 2.99 -3.14 11.83
CA PHE A 42 2.77 -3.17 10.40
C PHE A 42 1.75 -4.23 10.04
N SER A 43 0.77 -3.83 9.22
CA SER A 43 -0.25 -4.75 8.72
C SER A 43 -0.09 -4.86 7.21
N GLU A 44 0.24 -6.05 6.76
CA GLU A 44 0.46 -6.28 5.35
C GLU A 44 -0.87 -6.35 4.59
N VAL A 45 -0.90 -5.77 3.40
CA VAL A 45 -2.09 -5.74 2.57
C VAL A 45 -1.90 -6.55 1.30
N MET A 46 -0.78 -6.33 0.61
CA MET A 46 -0.55 -7.04 -0.65
C MET A 46 0.93 -7.10 -0.96
N LEU A 47 1.29 -8.05 -1.80
CA LEU A 47 2.66 -8.21 -2.26
C LEU A 47 2.85 -7.37 -3.51
N ILE A 48 3.97 -6.66 -3.58
CA ILE A 48 4.32 -5.84 -4.73
C ILE A 48 5.39 -6.57 -5.53
N SER A 49 5.03 -7.07 -6.68
CA SER A 49 5.98 -7.76 -7.56
C SER A 49 6.35 -6.92 -8.77
N THR A 50 5.44 -6.07 -9.21
CA THR A 50 5.66 -5.26 -10.40
C THR A 50 5.21 -3.83 -10.14
N ASN A 51 5.51 -2.95 -11.08
CA ASN A 51 5.05 -1.57 -10.99
C ASN A 51 3.54 -1.47 -11.02
N SER A 52 2.90 -2.42 -11.73
CA SER A 52 1.44 -2.48 -11.77
C SER A 52 0.85 -2.74 -10.40
N ASP A 53 1.51 -3.58 -9.61
CA ASP A 53 1.06 -3.87 -8.26
C ASP A 53 1.13 -2.62 -7.39
N MET A 54 2.18 -1.85 -7.55
CA MET A 54 2.33 -0.60 -6.82
C MET A 54 1.20 0.36 -7.19
N ASP A 55 0.94 0.50 -8.48
CA ASP A 55 -0.14 1.37 -8.95
C ASP A 55 -1.48 0.91 -8.40
N GLU A 56 -1.69 -0.38 -8.36
CA GLU A 56 -2.93 -0.94 -7.85
C GLU A 56 -3.11 -0.62 -6.37
N PHE A 57 -2.05 -0.73 -5.60
CA PHE A 57 -2.09 -0.41 -4.18
C PHE A 57 -2.44 1.06 -3.97
N LEU A 58 -1.78 1.93 -4.72
CA LEU A 58 -2.03 3.36 -4.62
C LEU A 58 -3.47 3.70 -4.99
N GLU A 59 -3.97 3.07 -6.04
CA GLU A 59 -5.31 3.31 -6.50
C GLU A 59 -6.37 2.80 -5.53
N LEU A 60 -6.13 1.63 -4.96
CA LEU A 60 -7.07 1.02 -4.03
C LEU A 60 -7.36 1.91 -2.85
N TYR A 61 -6.35 2.61 -2.35
CA TYR A 61 -6.49 3.42 -1.15
C TYR A 61 -6.42 4.92 -1.46
N ASP A 62 -6.48 5.26 -2.73
CA ASP A 62 -6.45 6.66 -3.16
C ASP A 62 -5.21 7.37 -2.59
N LEU A 63 -4.07 6.75 -2.76
CA LEU A 63 -2.80 7.26 -2.25
C LEU A 63 -1.99 7.89 -3.35
N LYS A 64 -1.17 8.86 -2.97
CA LYS A 64 -0.17 9.40 -3.88
C LYS A 64 1.15 8.77 -3.54
N GLU A 65 2.05 8.72 -4.50
CA GLU A 65 3.38 8.18 -4.26
C GLU A 65 4.08 8.85 -3.10
N SER A 66 3.86 10.15 -2.95
CA SER A 66 4.50 10.90 -1.88
C SER A 66 3.96 10.53 -0.50
N GLU A 67 2.82 9.87 -0.45
CA GLU A 67 2.22 9.45 0.81
C GLU A 67 2.74 8.11 1.28
N VAL A 68 3.49 7.41 0.44
CA VAL A 68 3.98 6.07 0.75
C VAL A 68 5.46 6.15 1.12
N THR A 69 5.81 5.47 2.21
CA THR A 69 7.20 5.40 2.67
C THR A 69 7.73 4.01 2.36
N ILE A 70 8.94 3.94 1.85
CA ILE A 70 9.59 2.66 1.59
C ILE A 70 10.60 2.40 2.70
N GLU A 71 10.46 1.24 3.33
CA GLU A 71 11.37 0.84 4.40
C GLU A 71 12.10 -0.43 4.00
N TYR A 72 13.35 -0.51 4.37
CA TYR A 72 14.17 -1.68 4.08
C TYR A 72 14.47 -2.49 5.33
#